data_8620588290b64bd0337a78c4f7fa3efb
#
_entry.id   8620588290b64bd0337a78c4f7fa3efb
#
_cell.length_a   1.000
_cell.length_b   1.000
_cell.length_c   1.000
_cell.angle_alpha   90.00
_cell.angle_beta   90.00
_cell.angle_gamma   90.00
#
_symmetry.space_group_name_H-M   'P 1'
#
loop_
_entity.id
_entity.type
_entity.pdbx_description
1 polymer ?
#
loop_
_entity_poly.entity_id
_entity_poly.type
_entity_poly.pdbx_seq_one_letter_code
_entity_poly.pdbx_strand_id
1 'polypeptide(L)'
;MMTINTLYELVRNSVEKFASKVAFSMYEGDDVTYAEVGRRIARVQEILTGAGLRAGDKVALLSSNMPNWGISYFAVTSAGMVAVPILPDFSDEELDMIIEHSEAKALLVSDKLFTKLSKQTIERLNVAVRTKNLGVISQRVRGEGSTGVPRPDDLAVIIYTSGTTSKPKGVMLTHAALCAQVDISASIFPVDGGDTFLSVLPLSHTYECSIGMIYPFSMGARVVYLDRPPTASAPMPAVRSARRSC
;
A
#
# COMPACT_ATOMS: atom_id res chain seq x y z
N MET A 1 5.30 8.55 25.79
CA MET A 1 4.88 7.85 24.56
C MET A 1 6.11 7.62 23.71
N MET A 2 6.41 6.39 23.26
CA MET A 2 7.47 6.21 22.27
C MET A 2 7.03 6.90 20.98
N THR A 3 7.84 7.79 20.46
CA THR A 3 7.59 8.47 19.18
C THR A 3 7.79 7.42 18.07
N ILE A 4 6.76 7.13 17.30
CA ILE A 4 6.84 6.23 16.15
C ILE A 4 7.42 7.05 14.98
N ASN A 5 8.59 6.65 14.48
CA ASN A 5 9.30 7.41 13.45
C ASN A 5 9.44 6.63 12.13
N THR A 6 9.03 5.37 12.09
CA THR A 6 9.08 4.54 10.89
C THR A 6 7.79 3.76 10.68
N LEU A 7 7.46 3.47 9.41
CA LEU A 7 6.33 2.60 9.08
C LEU A 7 6.54 1.17 9.58
N TYR A 8 7.78 0.72 9.75
CA TYR A 8 8.09 -0.56 10.38
C TYR A 8 7.56 -0.61 11.83
N GLU A 9 7.90 0.39 12.64
CA GLU A 9 7.43 0.49 14.03
C GLU A 9 5.91 0.63 14.10
N LEU A 10 5.32 1.48 13.23
CA LEU A 10 3.88 1.69 13.15
C LEU A 10 3.15 0.38 12.87
N VAL A 11 3.56 -0.35 11.83
CA VAL A 11 2.93 -1.62 11.42
C VAL A 11 3.07 -2.67 12.52
N ARG A 12 4.29 -2.86 13.04
CA ARG A 12 4.55 -3.84 14.11
C ARG A 12 3.68 -3.57 15.33
N ASN A 13 3.69 -2.33 15.83
CA ASN A 13 2.93 -1.95 17.01
C ASN A 13 1.41 -2.11 16.79
N SER A 14 0.90 -1.75 15.61
CA SER A 14 -0.52 -1.88 15.29
C SER A 14 -0.96 -3.34 15.20
N VAL A 15 -0.18 -4.19 14.52
CA VAL A 15 -0.45 -5.63 14.38
C VAL A 15 -0.45 -6.32 15.75
N GLU A 16 0.52 -5.99 16.62
CA GLU A 16 0.61 -6.55 17.97
C GLU A 16 -0.55 -6.07 18.86
N LYS A 17 -0.77 -4.75 18.90
CA LYS A 17 -1.76 -4.14 19.81
C LYS A 17 -3.21 -4.46 19.45
N PHE A 18 -3.53 -4.58 18.17
CA PHE A 18 -4.90 -4.72 17.68
C PHE A 18 -5.18 -6.07 17.00
N ALA A 19 -4.38 -7.10 17.28
CA ALA A 19 -4.32 -8.38 16.58
C ALA A 19 -5.68 -9.00 16.21
N SER A 20 -6.65 -8.98 17.14
CA SER A 20 -7.98 -9.58 16.94
C SER A 20 -9.00 -8.67 16.25
N LYS A 21 -8.70 -7.38 16.10
CA LYS A 21 -9.61 -6.44 15.42
C LYS A 21 -9.55 -6.62 13.92
N VAL A 22 -10.62 -6.21 13.23
CA VAL A 22 -10.66 -6.09 11.77
C VAL A 22 -9.90 -4.83 11.37
N ALA A 23 -8.88 -4.97 10.52
CA ALA A 23 -8.11 -3.87 9.97
C ALA A 23 -8.68 -3.40 8.62
N PHE A 24 -8.87 -4.35 7.70
CA PHE A 24 -9.27 -4.09 6.33
C PHE A 24 -10.45 -4.95 5.92
N SER A 25 -11.31 -4.43 5.04
CA SER A 25 -12.43 -5.16 4.47
C SER A 25 -12.72 -4.69 3.05
N MET A 26 -13.26 -5.56 2.23
CA MET A 26 -14.04 -5.11 1.08
C MET A 26 -15.45 -4.77 1.53
N TYR A 27 -16.08 -3.81 0.88
CA TYR A 27 -17.50 -3.57 1.11
C TYR A 27 -18.30 -4.81 0.70
N GLU A 28 -19.15 -5.31 1.60
CA GLU A 28 -19.90 -6.57 1.44
C GLU A 28 -19.02 -7.81 1.16
N GLY A 29 -17.74 -7.76 1.55
CA GLY A 29 -16.78 -8.83 1.34
C GLY A 29 -16.07 -9.25 2.62
N ASP A 30 -14.96 -9.95 2.46
CA ASP A 30 -14.22 -10.55 3.57
C ASP A 30 -13.53 -9.51 4.45
N ASP A 31 -13.50 -9.82 5.75
CA ASP A 31 -12.78 -9.10 6.77
C ASP A 31 -11.35 -9.65 6.92
N VAL A 32 -10.39 -8.75 7.09
CA VAL A 32 -8.98 -9.08 7.34
C VAL A 32 -8.57 -8.49 8.68
N THR A 33 -8.24 -9.33 9.66
CA THR A 33 -7.79 -8.86 10.97
C THR A 33 -6.37 -8.30 10.93
N TYR A 34 -5.99 -7.50 11.95
CA TYR A 34 -4.60 -7.01 12.09
C TYR A 34 -3.59 -8.16 12.13
N ALA A 35 -3.89 -9.25 12.84
CA ALA A 35 -3.04 -10.44 12.86
C ALA A 35 -2.88 -11.06 11.46
N GLU A 36 -3.95 -11.10 10.66
CA GLU A 36 -3.87 -11.60 9.28
C GLU A 36 -3.09 -10.64 8.37
N VAL A 37 -3.21 -9.32 8.59
CA VAL A 37 -2.36 -8.33 7.90
C VAL A 37 -0.89 -8.65 8.15
N GLY A 38 -0.49 -8.90 9.40
CA GLY A 38 0.89 -9.26 9.73
C GLY A 38 1.38 -10.53 9.02
N ARG A 39 0.55 -11.59 8.97
CA ARG A 39 0.88 -12.83 8.24
C ARG A 39 1.06 -12.60 6.73
N ARG A 40 0.17 -11.83 6.12
CA ARG A 40 0.26 -11.53 4.69
C ARG A 40 1.42 -10.60 4.34
N ILE A 41 1.77 -9.66 5.23
CA ILE A 41 2.99 -8.85 5.12
C ILE A 41 4.21 -9.76 5.05
N ALA A 42 4.37 -10.68 6.00
CA ALA A 42 5.48 -11.61 6.03
C ALA A 42 5.57 -12.44 4.73
N ARG A 43 4.43 -12.94 4.23
CA ARG A 43 4.38 -13.68 2.96
C ARG A 43 4.86 -12.83 1.76
N VAL A 44 4.43 -11.57 1.66
CA VAL A 44 4.90 -10.69 0.56
C VAL A 44 6.40 -10.45 0.68
N GLN A 45 6.91 -10.22 1.90
CA GLN A 45 8.34 -10.03 2.14
C GLN A 45 9.16 -11.27 1.75
N GLU A 46 8.68 -12.47 2.07
CA GLU A 46 9.30 -13.73 1.64
C GLU A 46 9.39 -13.85 0.11
N ILE A 47 8.33 -13.49 -0.62
CA ILE A 47 8.32 -13.50 -2.08
C ILE A 47 9.36 -12.50 -2.63
N LEU A 48 9.37 -11.28 -2.10
CA LEU A 48 10.28 -10.22 -2.56
C LEU A 48 11.75 -10.58 -2.28
N THR A 49 12.07 -11.04 -1.07
CA THR A 49 13.42 -11.46 -0.71
C THR A 49 13.85 -12.73 -1.46
N GLY A 50 12.94 -13.69 -1.67
CA GLY A 50 13.17 -14.86 -2.52
C GLY A 50 13.42 -14.52 -4.01
N ALA A 51 13.04 -13.31 -4.43
CA ALA A 51 13.40 -12.75 -5.75
C ALA A 51 14.65 -11.85 -5.70
N GLY A 52 15.42 -11.89 -4.61
CA GLY A 52 16.69 -11.19 -4.45
C GLY A 52 16.58 -9.71 -4.05
N LEU A 53 15.38 -9.21 -3.69
CA LEU A 53 15.22 -7.82 -3.28
C LEU A 53 15.80 -7.59 -1.87
N ARG A 54 16.29 -6.37 -1.65
CA ARG A 54 16.90 -5.93 -0.39
C ARG A 54 16.37 -4.57 0.02
N ALA A 55 16.66 -4.16 1.24
CA ALA A 55 16.38 -2.79 1.70
C ALA A 55 16.93 -1.75 0.71
N GLY A 56 16.13 -0.71 0.43
CA GLY A 56 16.40 0.33 -0.57
C GLY A 56 15.94 -0.01 -2.00
N ASP A 57 15.63 -1.27 -2.31
CA ASP A 57 15.08 -1.63 -3.62
C ASP A 57 13.64 -1.11 -3.78
N LYS A 58 13.31 -0.68 -5.00
CA LYS A 58 12.00 -0.10 -5.32
C LYS A 58 11.06 -1.21 -5.79
N VAL A 59 9.81 -1.13 -5.33
CA VAL A 59 8.73 -2.05 -5.66
C VAL A 59 7.52 -1.26 -6.16
N ALA A 60 7.14 -1.45 -7.42
CA ALA A 60 5.96 -0.83 -8.00
C ALA A 60 4.68 -1.47 -7.44
N LEU A 61 3.68 -0.65 -7.14
CA LEU A 61 2.37 -1.08 -6.67
C LEU A 61 1.29 -0.47 -7.56
N LEU A 62 0.77 -1.25 -8.49
CA LEU A 62 -0.20 -0.86 -9.50
C LEU A 62 -1.48 -1.69 -9.36
N SER A 63 -2.43 -1.21 -8.58
CA SER A 63 -3.66 -1.96 -8.30
C SER A 63 -4.80 -1.03 -7.89
N SER A 64 -6.04 -1.49 -8.08
CA SER A 64 -7.22 -0.89 -7.47
C SER A 64 -7.20 -1.06 -5.95
N ASN A 65 -8.01 -0.25 -5.25
CA ASN A 65 -8.14 -0.32 -3.80
C ASN A 65 -8.65 -1.69 -3.36
N MET A 66 -7.96 -2.30 -2.42
CA MET A 66 -8.35 -3.55 -1.76
C MET A 66 -7.48 -3.79 -0.51
N PRO A 67 -7.88 -4.69 0.40
CA PRO A 67 -7.06 -5.04 1.57
C PRO A 67 -5.60 -5.36 1.24
N ASN A 68 -5.37 -6.14 0.21
CA ASN A 68 -4.01 -6.53 -0.19
C ASN A 68 -3.20 -5.38 -0.82
N TRP A 69 -3.82 -4.26 -1.22
CA TRP A 69 -3.08 -3.05 -1.59
C TRP A 69 -2.35 -2.47 -0.37
N GLY A 70 -3.09 -2.26 0.73
CA GLY A 70 -2.51 -1.76 1.98
C GLY A 70 -1.48 -2.72 2.57
N ILE A 71 -1.77 -4.03 2.54
CA ILE A 71 -0.85 -5.08 2.97
C ILE A 71 0.45 -5.06 2.14
N SER A 72 0.34 -4.90 0.82
CA SER A 72 1.49 -4.80 -0.09
C SER A 72 2.34 -3.56 0.21
N TYR A 73 1.69 -2.42 0.40
CA TYR A 73 2.36 -1.17 0.76
C TYR A 73 3.13 -1.30 2.08
N PHE A 74 2.49 -1.85 3.12
CA PHE A 74 3.14 -2.08 4.40
C PHE A 74 4.24 -3.14 4.34
N ALA A 75 4.06 -4.18 3.53
CA ALA A 75 5.09 -5.21 3.35
C ALA A 75 6.38 -4.63 2.76
N VAL A 76 6.26 -3.77 1.75
CA VAL A 76 7.39 -3.11 1.10
C VAL A 76 8.06 -2.15 2.07
N THR A 77 7.30 -1.21 2.63
CA THR A 77 7.86 -0.13 3.45
C THR A 77 8.42 -0.64 4.78
N SER A 78 7.77 -1.62 5.42
CA SER A 78 8.27 -2.20 6.67
C SER A 78 9.49 -3.12 6.48
N ALA A 79 9.78 -3.54 5.25
CA ALA A 79 11.00 -4.28 4.91
C ALA A 79 12.20 -3.37 4.63
N GLY A 80 12.05 -2.05 4.74
CA GLY A 80 13.06 -1.07 4.35
C GLY A 80 13.20 -0.93 2.83
N MET A 81 12.28 -1.50 2.05
CA MET A 81 12.17 -1.28 0.61
C MET A 81 11.34 -0.02 0.32
N VAL A 82 11.42 0.49 -0.90
CA VAL A 82 10.74 1.73 -1.31
C VAL A 82 9.50 1.40 -2.12
N ALA A 83 8.33 1.80 -1.65
CA ALA A 83 7.10 1.64 -2.41
C ALA A 83 6.99 2.70 -3.52
N VAL A 84 6.53 2.27 -4.70
CA VAL A 84 6.21 3.15 -5.83
C VAL A 84 4.75 2.93 -6.19
N PRO A 85 3.81 3.57 -5.45
CA PRO A 85 2.39 3.48 -5.78
C PRO A 85 2.10 4.23 -7.07
N ILE A 86 1.43 3.56 -8.01
CA ILE A 86 1.13 4.08 -9.35
C ILE A 86 -0.38 4.21 -9.51
N LEU A 87 -0.83 5.37 -9.99
CA LEU A 87 -2.24 5.62 -10.30
C LEU A 87 -2.69 4.72 -11.45
N PRO A 88 -3.82 3.99 -11.31
CA PRO A 88 -4.34 3.11 -12.36
C PRO A 88 -4.76 3.83 -13.64
N ASP A 89 -4.99 5.15 -13.55
CA ASP A 89 -5.49 5.98 -14.65
C ASP A 89 -4.40 6.53 -15.57
N PHE A 90 -3.12 6.27 -15.27
CA PHE A 90 -2.03 6.57 -16.20
C PHE A 90 -2.17 5.76 -17.49
N SER A 91 -1.72 6.34 -18.61
CA SER A 91 -1.65 5.63 -19.89
C SER A 91 -0.65 4.46 -19.82
N ASP A 92 -0.78 3.51 -20.76
CA ASP A 92 0.09 2.33 -20.79
C ASP A 92 1.57 2.75 -20.94
N GLU A 93 1.86 3.79 -21.72
CA GLU A 93 3.20 4.35 -21.89
C GLU A 93 3.73 5.01 -20.61
N GLU A 94 2.86 5.74 -19.88
CA GLU A 94 3.24 6.34 -18.60
C GLU A 94 3.51 5.28 -17.54
N LEU A 95 2.73 4.19 -17.51
CA LEU A 95 2.96 3.07 -16.60
C LEU A 95 4.34 2.44 -16.81
N ASP A 96 4.68 2.13 -18.05
CA ASP A 96 5.99 1.59 -18.41
C ASP A 96 7.12 2.56 -18.05
N MET A 97 6.96 3.84 -18.37
CA MET A 97 7.95 4.88 -18.06
C MET A 97 8.17 5.03 -16.55
N ILE A 98 7.11 5.01 -15.73
CA ILE A 98 7.22 5.13 -14.28
C ILE A 98 7.96 3.93 -13.68
N ILE A 99 7.64 2.71 -14.13
CA ILE A 99 8.30 1.49 -13.65
C ILE A 99 9.79 1.52 -14.02
N GLU A 100 10.12 1.95 -15.25
CA GLU A 100 11.51 2.07 -15.69
C GLU A 100 12.25 3.18 -14.95
N HIS A 101 11.68 4.39 -14.89
CA HIS A 101 12.30 5.56 -14.25
C HIS A 101 12.50 5.37 -12.73
N SER A 102 11.58 4.69 -12.06
CA SER A 102 11.71 4.36 -10.64
C SER A 102 12.75 3.28 -10.38
N GLU A 103 13.22 2.57 -11.40
CA GLU A 103 14.08 1.39 -11.29
C GLU A 103 13.46 0.30 -10.42
N ALA A 104 12.14 0.14 -10.48
CA ALA A 104 11.44 -0.87 -9.70
C ALA A 104 11.89 -2.28 -10.11
N LYS A 105 12.29 -3.08 -9.11
CA LYS A 105 12.72 -4.47 -9.32
C LYS A 105 11.58 -5.47 -9.21
N ALA A 106 10.48 -5.11 -8.58
CA ALA A 106 9.31 -5.96 -8.43
C ALA A 106 8.03 -5.16 -8.68
N LEU A 107 6.95 -5.89 -8.97
CA LEU A 107 5.63 -5.33 -9.22
C LEU A 107 4.57 -6.10 -8.43
N LEU A 108 3.75 -5.37 -7.68
CA LEU A 108 2.53 -5.85 -7.06
C LEU A 108 1.35 -5.27 -7.86
N VAL A 109 0.53 -6.11 -8.50
CA VAL A 109 -0.38 -5.65 -9.55
C VAL A 109 -1.73 -6.39 -9.55
N SER A 110 -2.80 -5.69 -9.94
CA SER A 110 -4.08 -6.34 -10.25
C SER A 110 -4.10 -6.89 -11.68
N ASP A 111 -4.84 -7.99 -11.92
CA ASP A 111 -4.83 -8.70 -13.20
C ASP A 111 -5.13 -7.80 -14.39
N LYS A 112 -6.15 -6.94 -14.28
CA LYS A 112 -6.53 -6.00 -15.34
C LYS A 112 -5.42 -5.00 -15.69
N LEU A 113 -4.68 -4.51 -14.68
CA LEU A 113 -3.62 -3.53 -14.90
C LEU A 113 -2.32 -4.18 -15.38
N PHE A 114 -2.11 -5.45 -15.06
CA PHE A 114 -0.97 -6.21 -15.58
C PHE A 114 -0.99 -6.31 -17.11
N THR A 115 -2.18 -6.41 -17.72
CA THR A 115 -2.31 -6.49 -19.19
C THR A 115 -2.01 -5.19 -19.93
N LYS A 116 -1.90 -4.08 -19.21
CA LYS A 116 -1.52 -2.77 -19.76
C LYS A 116 -0.01 -2.59 -19.94
N LEU A 117 0.79 -3.42 -19.27
CA LEU A 117 2.25 -3.29 -19.28
C LEU A 117 2.86 -3.97 -20.50
N SER A 118 3.89 -3.35 -21.06
CA SER A 118 4.66 -3.92 -22.15
C SER A 118 5.43 -5.17 -21.69
N LYS A 119 5.66 -6.08 -22.63
CA LYS A 119 6.50 -7.25 -22.39
C LYS A 119 7.90 -6.87 -21.91
N GLN A 120 8.47 -5.80 -22.47
CA GLN A 120 9.79 -5.31 -22.10
C GLN A 120 9.85 -4.88 -20.62
N THR A 121 8.84 -4.15 -20.11
CA THR A 121 8.74 -3.77 -18.71
C THR A 121 8.64 -4.99 -17.79
N ILE A 122 7.78 -5.95 -18.14
CA ILE A 122 7.62 -7.18 -17.34
C ILE A 122 8.93 -8.00 -17.30
N GLU A 123 9.67 -8.04 -18.41
CA GLU A 123 10.93 -8.79 -18.50
C GLU A 123 12.09 -8.19 -17.69
N ARG A 124 12.02 -6.95 -17.29
CA ARG A 124 13.00 -6.29 -16.41
C ARG A 124 12.79 -6.58 -14.93
N LEU A 125 11.58 -6.99 -14.54
CA LEU A 125 11.23 -7.23 -13.15
C LEU A 125 11.78 -8.58 -12.66
N ASN A 126 12.28 -8.62 -11.44
CA ASN A 126 12.68 -9.85 -10.77
C ASN A 126 11.45 -10.74 -10.49
N VAL A 127 10.36 -10.13 -10.06
CA VAL A 127 9.09 -10.78 -9.72
C VAL A 127 7.90 -9.87 -9.96
N ALA A 128 6.79 -10.44 -10.44
CA ALA A 128 5.48 -9.82 -10.45
C ALA A 128 4.51 -10.65 -9.61
N VAL A 129 3.75 -9.99 -8.73
CA VAL A 129 2.85 -10.61 -7.76
C VAL A 129 1.44 -10.05 -7.94
N ARG A 130 0.45 -10.93 -7.95
CA ARG A 130 -0.96 -10.56 -8.04
C ARG A 130 -1.46 -10.02 -6.70
N THR A 131 -2.02 -8.81 -6.67
CA THR A 131 -2.57 -8.24 -5.42
C THR A 131 -3.80 -8.98 -4.91
N LYS A 132 -4.63 -9.56 -5.79
CA LYS A 132 -5.86 -10.25 -5.39
C LYS A 132 -5.64 -11.38 -4.38
N ASN A 133 -4.60 -12.19 -4.56
CA ASN A 133 -4.34 -13.37 -3.74
C ASN A 133 -2.88 -13.51 -3.29
N LEU A 134 -2.04 -12.53 -3.56
CA LEU A 134 -0.61 -12.50 -3.28
C LEU A 134 0.15 -13.68 -3.93
N GLY A 135 -0.37 -14.16 -5.06
CA GLY A 135 0.26 -15.21 -5.85
C GLY A 135 1.27 -14.65 -6.86
N VAL A 136 2.36 -15.36 -7.08
CA VAL A 136 3.38 -14.99 -8.07
C VAL A 136 2.81 -15.17 -9.49
N ILE A 137 2.90 -14.13 -10.32
CA ILE A 137 2.53 -14.15 -11.74
C ILE A 137 3.75 -14.60 -12.57
N SER A 138 4.90 -13.96 -12.32
CA SER A 138 6.16 -14.28 -12.97
C SER A 138 7.31 -14.05 -11.99
N GLN A 139 8.34 -14.90 -12.05
CA GLN A 139 9.57 -14.74 -11.28
C GLN A 139 10.75 -15.11 -12.18
N ARG A 140 11.60 -14.14 -12.44
CA ARG A 140 12.77 -14.27 -13.31
C ARG A 140 14.07 -14.42 -12.52
N VAL A 141 14.12 -13.82 -11.34
CA VAL A 141 15.26 -13.89 -10.44
C VAL A 141 14.89 -14.72 -9.23
N ARG A 142 15.74 -15.67 -8.89
CA ARG A 142 15.73 -16.39 -7.62
C ARG A 142 17.04 -16.07 -6.91
N GLY A 143 16.96 -15.60 -5.69
CA GLY A 143 18.13 -15.16 -4.96
C GLY A 143 17.84 -14.91 -3.50
N GLU A 144 18.89 -14.70 -2.74
CA GLU A 144 18.81 -14.37 -1.32
C GLU A 144 18.82 -12.85 -1.16
N GLY A 145 17.64 -12.28 -1.05
CA GLY A 145 17.45 -10.91 -0.60
C GLY A 145 17.36 -10.84 0.93
N SER A 146 17.12 -9.64 1.45
CA SER A 146 16.94 -9.43 2.89
C SER A 146 16.05 -8.23 3.17
N THR A 147 15.25 -8.33 4.21
CA THR A 147 14.60 -7.15 4.80
C THR A 147 15.61 -6.36 5.63
N GLY A 148 15.36 -5.07 5.82
CA GLY A 148 16.10 -4.21 6.74
C GLY A 148 15.13 -3.44 7.63
N VAL A 149 15.57 -3.08 8.83
CA VAL A 149 14.82 -2.16 9.68
C VAL A 149 15.13 -0.73 9.21
N PRO A 150 14.15 0.00 8.66
CA PRO A 150 14.39 1.33 8.13
C PRO A 150 14.65 2.34 9.25
N ARG A 151 15.46 3.35 8.94
CA ARG A 151 15.66 4.53 9.76
C ARG A 151 14.63 5.61 9.40
N PRO A 152 14.36 6.57 10.27
CA PRO A 152 13.40 7.66 10.00
C PRO A 152 13.66 8.41 8.69
N ASP A 153 14.91 8.67 8.37
CA ASP A 153 15.33 9.43 7.18
C ASP A 153 15.47 8.57 5.91
N ASP A 154 15.32 7.25 6.02
CA ASP A 154 15.34 6.39 4.84
C ASP A 154 14.11 6.65 3.98
N LEU A 155 14.29 6.55 2.66
CA LEU A 155 13.22 6.70 1.68
C LEU A 155 12.20 5.57 1.83
N ALA A 156 10.92 5.93 2.00
CA ALA A 156 9.83 4.97 2.13
C ALA A 156 9.00 4.85 0.85
N VAL A 157 8.80 5.97 0.14
CA VAL A 157 7.86 6.04 -0.98
C VAL A 157 8.34 7.01 -2.04
N ILE A 158 8.11 6.68 -3.32
CA ILE A 158 8.21 7.59 -4.46
C ILE A 158 6.83 7.69 -5.11
N ILE A 159 6.22 8.88 -5.09
CA ILE A 159 4.90 9.12 -5.65
C ILE A 159 5.03 9.90 -6.94
N TYR A 160 4.53 9.33 -8.04
CA TYR A 160 4.52 9.99 -9.33
C TYR A 160 3.26 10.84 -9.50
N THR A 161 3.46 12.08 -9.92
CA THR A 161 2.37 12.99 -10.25
C THR A 161 2.37 13.27 -11.75
N SER A 162 1.16 13.41 -12.32
CA SER A 162 1.00 13.92 -13.68
C SER A 162 1.47 15.38 -13.72
N GLY A 163 2.72 15.58 -14.14
CA GLY A 163 3.31 16.92 -14.23
C GLY A 163 2.74 17.67 -15.43
N THR A 164 2.76 19.01 -15.37
CA THR A 164 2.49 19.89 -16.52
C THR A 164 3.57 19.78 -17.62
N THR A 165 4.63 19.02 -17.38
CA THR A 165 5.71 18.69 -18.31
C THR A 165 5.57 17.25 -18.77
N SER A 166 6.02 16.94 -19.99
CA SER A 166 5.89 15.63 -20.66
C SER A 166 6.54 14.44 -19.95
N LYS A 167 7.11 14.60 -18.75
CA LYS A 167 7.74 13.51 -17.97
C LYS A 167 7.17 13.46 -16.55
N PRO A 168 6.78 12.27 -16.06
CA PRO A 168 6.34 12.08 -14.69
C PRO A 168 7.44 12.51 -13.70
N LYS A 169 7.05 13.19 -12.62
CA LYS A 169 7.95 13.59 -11.53
C LYS A 169 7.69 12.73 -10.30
N GLY A 170 8.73 12.12 -9.76
CA GLY A 170 8.67 11.34 -8.53
C GLY A 170 8.93 12.21 -7.30
N VAL A 171 7.94 12.34 -6.43
CA VAL A 171 8.08 12.96 -5.11
C VAL A 171 8.56 11.91 -4.12
N MET A 172 9.66 12.16 -3.44
CA MET A 172 10.30 11.26 -2.50
C MET A 172 9.88 11.58 -1.06
N LEU A 173 9.36 10.61 -0.34
CA LEU A 173 8.94 10.76 1.06
C LEU A 173 9.69 9.77 1.95
N THR A 174 10.19 10.26 3.09
CA THR A 174 10.85 9.44 4.11
C THR A 174 9.84 8.80 5.05
N HIS A 175 10.29 7.83 5.85
CA HIS A 175 9.48 7.24 6.91
C HIS A 175 9.03 8.30 7.93
N ALA A 176 9.93 9.18 8.35
CA ALA A 176 9.62 10.26 9.30
C ALA A 176 8.55 11.21 8.75
N ALA A 177 8.60 11.56 7.45
CA ALA A 177 7.61 12.44 6.84
C ALA A 177 6.20 11.83 6.87
N LEU A 178 6.09 10.52 6.61
CA LEU A 178 4.80 9.81 6.67
C LEU A 178 4.29 9.67 8.10
N CYS A 179 5.16 9.37 9.07
CA CYS A 179 4.77 9.30 10.47
C CYS A 179 4.34 10.66 11.04
N ALA A 180 5.02 11.75 10.64
CA ALA A 180 4.61 13.11 11.03
C ALA A 180 3.21 13.47 10.52
N GLN A 181 2.81 12.99 9.33
CA GLN A 181 1.43 13.17 8.83
C GLN A 181 0.41 12.44 9.71
N VAL A 182 0.74 11.26 10.22
CA VAL A 182 -0.10 10.51 11.16
C VAL A 182 -0.29 11.29 12.46
N ASP A 183 0.79 11.82 13.04
CA ASP A 183 0.74 12.61 14.28
C ASP A 183 -0.08 13.89 14.12
N ILE A 184 0.11 14.61 13.01
CA ILE A 184 -0.68 15.81 12.68
C ILE A 184 -2.17 15.43 12.54
N SER A 185 -2.47 14.36 11.83
CA SER A 185 -3.86 13.89 11.64
C SER A 185 -4.52 13.56 12.97
N ALA A 186 -3.80 12.87 13.86
CA ALA A 186 -4.28 12.52 15.20
C ALA A 186 -4.57 13.74 16.07
N SER A 187 -3.86 14.86 15.85
CA SER A 187 -4.10 16.11 16.57
C SER A 187 -5.35 16.87 16.10
N ILE A 188 -5.78 16.64 14.84
CA ILE A 188 -6.91 17.34 14.21
C ILE A 188 -8.18 16.51 14.27
N PHE A 189 -8.07 15.22 13.98
CA PHE A 189 -9.20 14.28 13.90
C PHE A 189 -8.93 13.09 14.83
N PRO A 190 -9.40 13.12 16.07
CA PRO A 190 -9.22 11.98 16.96
C PRO A 190 -9.99 10.77 16.44
N VAL A 191 -9.26 9.67 16.25
CA VAL A 191 -9.77 8.38 15.79
C VAL A 191 -9.48 7.34 16.85
N ASP A 192 -10.41 6.44 17.08
CA ASP A 192 -10.21 5.29 17.96
C ASP A 192 -10.45 3.96 17.24
N GLY A 193 -10.10 2.88 17.91
CA GLY A 193 -10.23 1.54 17.35
C GLY A 193 -11.68 1.03 17.19
N GLY A 194 -12.68 1.85 17.43
CA GLY A 194 -14.08 1.57 17.15
C GLY A 194 -14.57 2.21 15.85
N ASP A 195 -13.74 3.07 15.25
CA ASP A 195 -14.08 3.79 14.04
C ASP A 195 -13.94 2.94 12.78
N THR A 196 -14.72 3.31 11.76
CA THR A 196 -14.66 2.70 10.44
C THR A 196 -14.49 3.78 9.38
N PHE A 197 -13.46 3.66 8.58
CA PHE A 197 -13.15 4.53 7.46
C PHE A 197 -13.62 3.89 6.15
N LEU A 198 -14.19 4.70 5.27
CA LEU A 198 -14.54 4.28 3.91
C LEU A 198 -13.51 4.86 2.93
N SER A 199 -12.75 3.98 2.28
CA SER A 199 -11.76 4.36 1.28
C SER A 199 -12.43 4.55 -0.08
N VAL A 200 -12.46 5.80 -0.57
CA VAL A 200 -13.17 6.19 -1.81
C VAL A 200 -12.24 6.73 -2.89
N LEU A 201 -11.11 7.31 -2.52
CA LEU A 201 -10.10 7.81 -3.46
C LEU A 201 -9.05 6.71 -3.76
N PRO A 202 -8.31 6.80 -4.87
CA PRO A 202 -7.23 5.85 -5.12
C PRO A 202 -6.19 5.87 -4.00
N LEU A 203 -5.84 4.70 -3.46
CA LEU A 203 -4.80 4.56 -2.42
C LEU A 203 -3.41 4.98 -2.92
N SER A 204 -3.18 4.97 -4.22
CA SER A 204 -1.96 5.51 -4.82
C SER A 204 -1.87 7.05 -4.74
N HIS A 205 -2.95 7.72 -4.33
CA HIS A 205 -2.93 9.15 -4.03
C HIS A 205 -2.48 9.38 -2.58
N THR A 206 -1.55 10.32 -2.35
CA THR A 206 -0.94 10.58 -1.03
C THR A 206 -1.95 10.80 0.08
N TYR A 207 -2.99 11.58 -0.17
CA TYR A 207 -4.03 11.88 0.82
C TYR A 207 -4.73 10.61 1.30
N GLU A 208 -5.24 9.79 0.37
CA GLU A 208 -5.95 8.56 0.73
C GLU A 208 -5.02 7.55 1.41
N CYS A 209 -3.78 7.42 0.92
CA CYS A 209 -2.79 6.55 1.54
C CYS A 209 -2.51 6.94 3.00
N SER A 210 -2.28 8.25 3.27
CA SER A 210 -1.90 8.71 4.60
C SER A 210 -3.09 8.80 5.54
N ILE A 211 -4.16 9.49 5.13
CA ILE A 211 -5.30 9.81 6.00
C ILE A 211 -6.38 8.72 5.95
N GLY A 212 -6.59 8.10 4.79
CA GLY A 212 -7.59 7.06 4.60
C GLY A 212 -7.12 5.66 5.00
N MET A 213 -5.80 5.41 5.08
CA MET A 213 -5.27 4.08 5.37
C MET A 213 -4.24 4.06 6.52
N ILE A 214 -3.10 4.77 6.41
CA ILE A 214 -2.01 4.66 7.39
C ILE A 214 -2.48 5.14 8.76
N TYR A 215 -3.12 6.31 8.81
CA TYR A 215 -3.59 6.89 10.06
C TYR A 215 -4.63 6.01 10.77
N PRO A 216 -5.79 5.64 10.17
CA PRO A 216 -6.75 4.77 10.85
C PRO A 216 -6.16 3.40 11.23
N PHE A 217 -5.30 2.83 10.40
CA PHE A 217 -4.60 1.58 10.75
C PHE A 217 -3.74 1.73 12.02
N SER A 218 -3.03 2.86 12.17
CA SER A 218 -2.22 3.11 13.38
C SER A 218 -3.05 3.24 14.66
N MET A 219 -4.32 3.63 14.52
CA MET A 219 -5.26 3.83 15.63
C MET A 219 -6.09 2.58 15.96
N GLY A 220 -5.95 1.49 15.21
CA GLY A 220 -6.73 0.26 15.41
C GLY A 220 -8.14 0.33 14.83
N ALA A 221 -8.42 1.30 13.96
CA ALA A 221 -9.67 1.46 13.24
C ALA A 221 -9.75 0.52 12.03
N ARG A 222 -10.98 0.33 11.52
CA ARG A 222 -11.27 -0.47 10.32
C ARG A 222 -11.26 0.41 9.07
N VAL A 223 -10.67 -0.05 7.98
CA VAL A 223 -10.78 0.56 6.65
C VAL A 223 -11.56 -0.35 5.72
N VAL A 224 -12.63 0.17 5.12
CA VAL A 224 -13.48 -0.53 4.15
C VAL A 224 -13.21 0.01 2.76
N TYR A 225 -12.85 -0.87 1.83
CA TYR A 225 -12.59 -0.55 0.44
C TYR A 225 -13.81 -0.81 -0.44
N LEU A 226 -14.09 0.09 -1.37
CA LEU A 226 -15.11 -0.11 -2.40
C LEU A 226 -14.52 -0.79 -3.62
N ASP A 227 -15.29 -1.69 -4.25
CA ASP A 227 -14.91 -2.32 -5.52
C ASP A 227 -14.76 -1.29 -6.65
N ARG A 228 -15.57 -0.23 -6.59
CA ARG A 228 -15.54 0.89 -7.52
C ARG A 228 -15.74 2.23 -6.80
N PRO A 229 -15.07 3.30 -7.23
CA PRO A 229 -15.39 4.64 -6.74
C PRO A 229 -16.85 4.98 -7.03
N PRO A 230 -17.54 5.69 -6.12
CA PRO A 230 -18.88 6.17 -6.39
C PRO A 230 -18.89 7.18 -7.54
N THR A 231 -19.87 7.05 -8.43
CA THR A 231 -20.09 7.98 -9.55
C THR A 231 -21.53 8.49 -9.52
N ALA A 232 -21.84 9.52 -10.30
CA ALA A 232 -23.20 10.03 -10.39
C ALA A 232 -24.22 8.96 -10.88
N SER A 233 -23.79 8.03 -11.74
CA SER A 233 -24.58 6.91 -12.25
C SER A 233 -24.56 5.66 -11.34
N ALA A 234 -23.60 5.59 -10.40
CA ALA A 234 -23.47 4.52 -9.42
C ALA A 234 -23.15 5.18 -8.06
N PRO A 235 -24.17 5.74 -7.39
CA PRO A 235 -23.97 6.42 -6.11
C PRO A 235 -23.48 5.45 -5.04
N MET A 236 -22.88 6.01 -3.98
CA MET A 236 -22.40 5.22 -2.85
C MET A 236 -23.48 4.28 -2.34
N PRO A 237 -23.17 3.00 -2.17
CA PRO A 237 -24.07 2.09 -1.49
C PRO A 237 -24.37 2.66 -0.09
N ALA A 238 -25.61 2.55 0.36
CA ALA A 238 -25.98 3.02 1.69
C ALA A 238 -25.18 2.24 2.74
N VAL A 239 -24.16 2.87 3.30
CA VAL A 239 -23.41 2.29 4.42
C VAL A 239 -24.36 2.28 5.61
N ARG A 240 -24.95 1.12 5.89
CA ARG A 240 -25.69 0.93 7.14
C ARG A 240 -24.68 1.08 8.27
N SER A 241 -24.74 2.20 8.98
CA SER A 241 -24.00 2.32 10.24
C SER A 241 -24.47 1.17 11.12
N ALA A 242 -23.56 0.28 11.50
CA ALA A 242 -23.80 -0.61 12.61
C ALA A 242 -23.92 0.28 13.84
N ARG A 243 -25.14 0.76 14.15
CA ARG A 243 -25.40 1.41 15.42
C ARG A 243 -25.06 0.37 16.50
N ARG A 244 -24.12 0.71 17.36
CA ARG A 244 -23.91 -0.03 18.60
C ARG A 244 -25.26 -0.09 19.30
N SER A 245 -25.81 -1.28 19.45
CA SER A 245 -26.83 -1.52 20.46
C SER A 245 -26.15 -1.32 21.80
N CYS A 246 -26.64 -0.35 22.57
CA CYS A 246 -26.25 -0.15 23.96
C CYS A 246 -26.58 -1.38 24.80
#